data_5a6da526820cb585d72bdaa5cca11efe
#
_entry.id   5a6da526820cb585d72bdaa5cca11efe
#
_cell.length_a   1.000
_cell.length_b   1.000
_cell.length_c   1.000
_cell.angle_alpha   90.00
_cell.angle_beta   90.00
_cell.angle_gamma   90.00
#
_symmetry.space_group_name_H-M   'P 1'
#
loop_
_entity.id
_entity.type
_entity.pdbx_description
1 polymer ?
#
loop_
_entity_poly.entity_id
_entity_poly.type
_entity_poly.pdbx_seq_one_letter_code
_entity_poly.pdbx_strand_id
1 'polypeptide(L)'
;TTLGRGGSDYSASILGAALDASEVWTWTDVDGVLTADPRIVPDARIIPELSYTEVGELAYFGAKVLHPKTIRPVVEQNIPLWVKNTFNPACPGTRIVSQPKSTPGTVKAVTAIHGLSMVTVEGRGMMGVPGIAARTFAAVASQGTNVLMISQASSEQSICFVIPTVDVAKVIAALEEEMALELARRDIDRVWSMDDIVIVSAVGAGMRGTPGVAARLFTALSSAHINVIAIAQGSSECSISLVIDAGQATQAVRQIHSEVINHESA
;
A
#
# COMPACT_ATOMS: atom_id res chain seq x y z
N THR A 1 27.23 13.83 6.21
CA THR A 1 25.75 13.69 6.16
C THR A 1 25.40 12.65 5.11
N THR A 2 24.63 11.63 5.48
CA THR A 2 24.14 10.62 4.57
C THR A 2 22.67 10.88 4.26
N LEU A 3 22.26 10.65 3.01
CA LEU A 3 20.85 10.83 2.59
C LEU A 3 19.94 9.67 3.06
N GLY A 4 20.51 8.67 3.73
CA GLY A 4 19.78 7.49 4.19
C GLY A 4 19.47 6.49 3.07
N ARG A 5 18.41 5.68 3.25
CA ARG A 5 18.00 4.66 2.28
C ARG A 5 17.51 5.32 0.98
N GLY A 6 17.97 4.81 -0.18
CA GLY A 6 17.67 5.38 -1.50
C GLY A 6 18.44 6.67 -1.80
N GLY A 7 19.58 6.92 -1.11
CA GLY A 7 20.36 8.14 -1.27
C GLY A 7 20.88 8.38 -2.68
N SER A 8 21.18 7.33 -3.47
CA SER A 8 21.58 7.43 -4.88
C SER A 8 20.46 7.97 -5.75
N ASP A 9 19.25 7.42 -5.62
CA ASP A 9 18.07 7.86 -6.37
C ASP A 9 17.71 9.30 -6.02
N TYR A 10 17.85 9.65 -4.72
CA TYR A 10 17.59 11.01 -4.27
C TYR A 10 18.60 12.01 -4.83
N SER A 11 19.89 11.65 -4.85
CA SER A 11 20.92 12.48 -5.46
C SER A 11 20.69 12.69 -6.97
N ALA A 12 20.33 11.61 -7.69
CA ALA A 12 19.98 11.70 -9.10
C ALA A 12 18.77 12.62 -9.34
N SER A 13 17.75 12.51 -8.50
CA SER A 13 16.53 13.35 -8.60
C SER A 13 16.83 14.82 -8.32
N ILE A 14 17.66 15.13 -7.31
CA ILE A 14 18.10 16.51 -7.00
C ILE A 14 18.90 17.10 -8.18
N LEU A 15 19.85 16.33 -8.71
CA LEU A 15 20.66 16.79 -9.84
C LEU A 15 19.81 16.98 -11.09
N GLY A 16 18.90 16.04 -11.38
CA GLY A 16 17.98 16.16 -12.51
C GLY A 16 17.11 17.43 -12.42
N ALA A 17 16.56 17.72 -11.24
CA ALA A 17 15.80 18.92 -10.98
C ALA A 17 16.65 20.21 -11.08
N ALA A 18 17.86 20.20 -10.51
CA ALA A 18 18.75 21.36 -10.52
C ALA A 18 19.28 21.70 -11.92
N LEU A 19 19.38 20.72 -12.81
CA LEU A 19 19.84 20.88 -14.19
C LEU A 19 18.70 21.07 -15.20
N ASP A 20 17.45 21.10 -14.75
CA ASP A 20 16.27 21.12 -15.61
C ASP A 20 16.34 20.01 -16.69
N ALA A 21 16.68 18.80 -16.24
CA ALA A 21 16.91 17.68 -17.14
C ALA A 21 15.64 17.28 -17.88
N SER A 22 15.75 16.87 -19.13
CA SER A 22 14.63 16.35 -19.91
C SER A 22 14.07 15.05 -19.37
N GLU A 23 14.90 14.24 -18.73
CA GLU A 23 14.54 12.99 -18.04
C GLU A 23 15.66 12.53 -17.09
N VAL A 24 15.33 11.65 -16.13
CA VAL A 24 16.29 11.02 -15.21
C VAL A 24 16.20 9.51 -15.36
N TRP A 25 17.34 8.84 -15.48
CA TRP A 25 17.41 7.39 -15.57
C TRP A 25 18.04 6.80 -14.31
N THR A 26 17.29 5.93 -13.64
CA THR A 26 17.80 5.13 -12.52
C THR A 26 18.13 3.73 -13.01
N TRP A 27 19.40 3.35 -12.90
CA TRP A 27 19.88 2.03 -13.29
C TRP A 27 19.93 1.13 -12.06
N THR A 28 19.27 -0.03 -12.15
CA THR A 28 19.13 -1.02 -11.07
C THR A 28 19.39 -2.44 -11.60
N ASP A 29 19.08 -3.46 -10.81
CA ASP A 29 19.21 -4.89 -11.14
C ASP A 29 17.91 -5.54 -11.63
N VAL A 30 16.86 -4.74 -11.84
CA VAL A 30 15.55 -5.22 -12.35
C VAL A 30 15.17 -4.53 -13.65
N ASP A 31 14.45 -5.23 -14.53
CA ASP A 31 14.04 -4.74 -15.85
C ASP A 31 13.01 -3.60 -15.83
N GLY A 32 12.52 -3.23 -14.67
CA GLY A 32 11.51 -2.21 -14.45
C GLY A 32 10.57 -2.59 -13.32
N VAL A 33 9.46 -1.88 -13.21
CA VAL A 33 8.40 -2.21 -12.25
C VAL A 33 7.52 -3.31 -12.85
N LEU A 34 7.29 -4.38 -12.08
CA LEU A 34 6.51 -5.53 -12.53
C LEU A 34 5.07 -5.45 -12.04
N THR A 35 4.17 -6.13 -12.74
CA THR A 35 2.74 -6.23 -12.39
C THR A 35 2.47 -7.00 -11.08
N ALA A 36 3.43 -7.82 -10.64
CA ALA A 36 3.47 -8.48 -9.33
C ALA A 36 4.91 -8.95 -9.03
N ASP A 37 5.15 -9.48 -7.83
CA ASP A 37 6.41 -10.16 -7.50
C ASP A 37 6.56 -11.43 -8.36
N PRO A 38 7.60 -11.57 -9.20
CA PRO A 38 7.78 -12.71 -10.10
C PRO A 38 7.99 -14.04 -9.36
N ARG A 39 8.37 -14.00 -8.09
CA ARG A 39 8.48 -15.18 -7.23
C ARG A 39 7.09 -15.73 -6.87
N ILE A 40 6.06 -14.87 -6.86
CA ILE A 40 4.66 -15.23 -6.60
C ILE A 40 3.94 -15.49 -7.92
N VAL A 41 4.12 -14.60 -8.90
CA VAL A 41 3.47 -14.66 -10.21
C VAL A 41 4.55 -14.76 -11.29
N PRO A 42 4.88 -15.98 -11.80
CA PRO A 42 5.93 -16.13 -12.82
C PRO A 42 5.65 -15.36 -14.11
N ASP A 43 4.37 -15.14 -14.43
CA ASP A 43 3.91 -14.41 -15.63
C ASP A 43 3.86 -12.89 -15.42
N ALA A 44 4.42 -12.37 -14.31
CA ALA A 44 4.48 -10.94 -14.07
C ALA A 44 5.24 -10.23 -15.21
N ARG A 45 4.66 -9.13 -15.70
CA ARG A 45 5.18 -8.38 -16.84
C ARG A 45 5.67 -7.01 -16.40
N ILE A 46 6.59 -6.43 -17.16
CA ILE A 46 7.04 -5.06 -16.96
C ILE A 46 5.88 -4.12 -17.28
N ILE A 47 5.65 -3.16 -16.40
CA ILE A 47 4.70 -2.07 -16.61
C ILE A 47 5.42 -0.98 -17.42
N PRO A 48 4.99 -0.69 -18.66
CA PRO A 48 5.69 0.29 -19.48
C PRO A 48 5.68 1.70 -18.90
N GLU A 49 4.54 2.10 -18.32
CA GLU A 49 4.34 3.46 -17.84
C GLU A 49 3.51 3.50 -16.55
N LEU A 50 3.99 4.29 -15.57
CA LEU A 50 3.34 4.54 -14.29
C LEU A 50 3.23 6.03 -14.01
N SER A 51 2.22 6.44 -13.25
CA SER A 51 2.18 7.76 -12.65
C SER A 51 3.04 7.84 -11.39
N TYR A 52 3.41 9.04 -10.99
CA TYR A 52 4.06 9.26 -9.69
C TYR A 52 3.20 8.79 -8.52
N THR A 53 1.87 8.94 -8.63
CA THR A 53 0.92 8.46 -7.62
C THR A 53 0.94 6.94 -7.52
N GLU A 54 0.87 6.22 -8.66
CA GLU A 54 0.94 4.76 -8.69
C GLU A 54 2.25 4.23 -8.10
N VAL A 55 3.39 4.87 -8.42
CA VAL A 55 4.69 4.50 -7.83
C VAL A 55 4.70 4.73 -6.32
N GLY A 56 4.08 5.82 -5.86
CA GLY A 56 3.91 6.10 -4.44
C GLY A 56 3.13 5.01 -3.71
N GLU A 57 2.00 4.60 -4.27
CA GLU A 57 1.17 3.51 -3.75
C GLU A 57 1.95 2.17 -3.74
N LEU A 58 2.59 1.81 -4.87
CA LEU A 58 3.38 0.58 -4.97
C LEU A 58 4.54 0.53 -3.96
N ALA A 59 5.25 1.62 -3.80
CA ALA A 59 6.35 1.70 -2.83
C ALA A 59 5.87 1.62 -1.38
N TYR A 60 4.71 2.22 -1.08
CA TYR A 60 4.07 2.12 0.22
C TYR A 60 3.66 0.68 0.54
N PHE A 61 3.08 -0.01 -0.44
CA PHE A 61 2.64 -1.40 -0.33
C PHE A 61 3.73 -2.45 -0.63
N GLY A 62 5.00 -2.09 -0.46
CA GLY A 62 6.12 -3.03 -0.38
C GLY A 62 6.86 -3.33 -1.69
N ALA A 63 6.49 -2.73 -2.80
CA ALA A 63 7.27 -2.83 -4.03
C ALA A 63 8.60 -2.10 -3.86
N LYS A 64 9.73 -2.84 -3.97
CA LYS A 64 11.08 -2.32 -3.72
C LYS A 64 11.67 -1.63 -4.95
N VAL A 65 10.93 -0.73 -5.61
CA VAL A 65 11.43 -0.12 -6.85
C VAL A 65 12.03 1.26 -6.60
N LEU A 66 11.26 2.18 -6.03
CA LEU A 66 11.70 3.55 -5.73
C LEU A 66 10.99 4.03 -4.45
N HIS A 67 11.68 4.84 -3.67
CA HIS A 67 11.06 5.42 -2.49
C HIS A 67 10.43 6.78 -2.85
N PRO A 68 9.14 7.06 -2.53
CA PRO A 68 8.46 8.29 -2.92
C PRO A 68 9.19 9.59 -2.54
N LYS A 69 9.86 9.59 -1.39
CA LYS A 69 10.64 10.75 -0.93
C LYS A 69 11.86 11.03 -1.82
N THR A 70 12.43 9.99 -2.45
CA THR A 70 13.65 10.14 -3.27
C THR A 70 13.37 10.70 -4.65
N ILE A 71 12.16 10.52 -5.17
CA ILE A 71 11.75 11.03 -6.49
C ILE A 71 11.06 12.39 -6.43
N ARG A 72 10.79 12.92 -5.23
CA ARG A 72 10.07 14.18 -5.03
C ARG A 72 10.60 15.35 -5.86
N PRO A 73 11.93 15.61 -5.96
CA PRO A 73 12.43 16.74 -6.74
C PRO A 73 12.04 16.70 -8.22
N VAL A 74 12.06 15.51 -8.86
CA VAL A 74 11.66 15.37 -10.27
C VAL A 74 10.15 15.40 -10.43
N VAL A 75 9.39 14.92 -9.43
CA VAL A 75 7.92 14.98 -9.41
C VAL A 75 7.44 16.44 -9.43
N GLU A 76 8.03 17.29 -8.59
CA GLU A 76 7.65 18.72 -8.47
C GLU A 76 7.90 19.50 -9.77
N GLN A 77 8.85 19.06 -10.60
CA GLN A 77 9.18 19.68 -11.89
C GLN A 77 8.61 18.92 -13.10
N ASN A 78 7.83 17.85 -12.87
CA ASN A 78 7.29 16.99 -13.92
C ASN A 78 8.35 16.37 -14.85
N ILE A 79 9.56 16.10 -14.34
CA ILE A 79 10.65 15.46 -15.07
C ILE A 79 10.41 13.96 -15.12
N PRO A 80 10.27 13.34 -16.31
CA PRO A 80 10.12 11.89 -16.43
C PRO A 80 11.29 11.13 -15.80
N LEU A 81 10.97 10.04 -15.10
CA LEU A 81 11.97 9.17 -14.51
C LEU A 81 11.87 7.77 -15.13
N TRP A 82 13.01 7.15 -15.40
CA TRP A 82 13.07 5.79 -15.91
C TRP A 82 13.69 4.84 -14.88
N VAL A 83 13.13 3.65 -14.79
CA VAL A 83 13.74 2.50 -14.09
C VAL A 83 14.23 1.54 -15.15
N LYS A 84 15.54 1.30 -15.21
CA LYS A 84 16.22 0.50 -16.24
C LYS A 84 17.18 -0.51 -15.61
N ASN A 85 17.38 -1.62 -16.30
CA ASN A 85 18.28 -2.67 -15.83
C ASN A 85 19.70 -2.50 -16.37
N THR A 86 20.68 -2.40 -15.48
CA THR A 86 22.09 -2.31 -15.82
C THR A 86 22.59 -3.56 -16.56
N PHE A 87 22.03 -4.74 -16.25
CA PHE A 87 22.41 -6.01 -16.84
C PHE A 87 21.63 -6.34 -18.12
N ASN A 88 20.55 -5.60 -18.41
CA ASN A 88 19.72 -5.75 -19.60
C ASN A 88 19.37 -4.37 -20.20
N PRO A 89 20.36 -3.61 -20.70
CA PRO A 89 20.14 -2.23 -21.16
C PRO A 89 19.27 -2.16 -22.43
N ALA A 90 19.06 -3.27 -23.15
CA ALA A 90 18.16 -3.33 -24.28
C ALA A 90 16.67 -3.33 -23.87
N CYS A 91 16.38 -3.68 -22.60
CA CYS A 91 15.03 -3.60 -22.08
C CYS A 91 14.60 -2.12 -21.95
N PRO A 92 13.42 -1.73 -22.44
CA PRO A 92 12.95 -0.34 -22.36
C PRO A 92 12.80 0.16 -20.93
N GLY A 93 12.46 -0.73 -19.98
CA GLY A 93 12.21 -0.38 -18.59
C GLY A 93 10.81 0.15 -18.33
N THR A 94 10.65 0.83 -17.18
CA THR A 94 9.41 1.51 -16.79
C THR A 94 9.62 3.01 -16.78
N ARG A 95 8.75 3.73 -17.47
CA ARG A 95 8.70 5.19 -17.47
C ARG A 95 7.73 5.69 -16.41
N ILE A 96 8.14 6.67 -15.62
CA ILE A 96 7.33 7.25 -14.57
C ILE A 96 7.09 8.73 -14.91
N VAL A 97 5.82 9.12 -15.01
CA VAL A 97 5.38 10.44 -15.47
C VAL A 97 4.21 10.97 -14.66
N SER A 98 3.86 12.24 -14.80
CA SER A 98 2.70 12.82 -14.11
C SER A 98 1.36 12.27 -14.64
N GLN A 99 1.26 12.08 -15.95
CA GLN A 99 0.05 11.62 -16.62
C GLN A 99 0.38 10.46 -17.58
N PRO A 100 0.37 9.23 -17.10
CA PRO A 100 0.58 8.07 -17.96
C PRO A 100 -0.64 7.84 -18.84
N LYS A 101 -0.43 7.13 -19.96
CA LYS A 101 -1.55 6.56 -20.71
C LYS A 101 -2.26 5.54 -19.82
N SER A 102 -3.53 5.76 -19.53
CA SER A 102 -4.35 4.83 -18.75
C SER A 102 -5.62 4.47 -19.50
N THR A 103 -6.01 3.21 -19.42
CA THR A 103 -7.32 2.74 -19.86
C THR A 103 -8.25 2.67 -18.65
N PRO A 104 -9.51 3.13 -18.74
CA PRO A 104 -10.46 2.99 -17.64
C PRO A 104 -10.58 1.54 -17.16
N GLY A 105 -10.58 1.35 -15.85
CA GLY A 105 -10.68 0.02 -15.22
C GLY A 105 -9.37 -0.74 -15.05
N THR A 106 -8.27 -0.22 -15.59
CA THR A 106 -6.98 -0.92 -15.57
C THR A 106 -6.35 -0.94 -14.18
N VAL A 107 -6.09 -2.14 -13.68
CA VAL A 107 -5.20 -2.43 -12.56
C VAL A 107 -3.82 -2.74 -13.13
N LYS A 108 -2.79 -2.02 -12.71
CA LYS A 108 -1.43 -2.19 -13.24
C LYS A 108 -0.59 -3.16 -12.44
N ALA A 109 -0.81 -3.23 -11.13
CA ALA A 109 -0.02 -4.11 -10.28
C ALA A 109 -0.80 -4.62 -9.07
N VAL A 110 -0.37 -5.79 -8.58
CA VAL A 110 -0.82 -6.39 -7.32
C VAL A 110 0.38 -6.64 -6.44
N THR A 111 0.33 -6.18 -5.19
CA THR A 111 1.42 -6.29 -4.23
C THR A 111 0.92 -6.79 -2.88
N ALA A 112 1.82 -7.28 -2.04
CA ALA A 112 1.50 -7.76 -0.69
C ALA A 112 2.54 -7.31 0.33
N ILE A 113 2.08 -6.92 1.53
CA ILE A 113 2.93 -6.60 2.69
C ILE A 113 2.70 -7.63 3.77
N HIS A 114 3.77 -8.27 4.20
CA HIS A 114 3.79 -9.29 5.25
C HIS A 114 4.32 -8.74 6.59
N GLY A 115 4.18 -9.54 7.65
CA GLY A 115 4.68 -9.20 8.99
C GLY A 115 3.83 -8.14 9.69
N LEU A 116 2.52 -8.22 9.48
CA LEU A 116 1.54 -7.26 9.95
C LEU A 116 0.56 -7.90 10.93
N SER A 117 0.04 -7.05 11.81
CA SER A 117 -1.07 -7.37 12.72
C SER A 117 -2.10 -6.24 12.66
N MET A 118 -3.36 -6.62 12.84
CA MET A 118 -4.46 -5.67 12.97
C MET A 118 -4.77 -5.48 14.45
N VAL A 119 -4.69 -4.24 14.94
CA VAL A 119 -5.10 -3.86 16.29
C VAL A 119 -6.50 -3.28 16.22
N THR A 120 -7.32 -3.66 17.18
CA THR A 120 -8.72 -3.19 17.29
C THR A 120 -8.98 -2.64 18.68
N VAL A 121 -9.50 -1.42 18.72
CA VAL A 121 -10.14 -0.82 19.89
C VAL A 121 -11.64 -0.98 19.70
N GLU A 122 -12.31 -1.68 20.61
CA GLU A 122 -13.71 -2.10 20.47
C GLU A 122 -14.50 -1.79 21.73
N GLY A 123 -15.66 -1.18 21.57
CA GLY A 123 -16.56 -0.90 22.70
C GLY A 123 -17.88 -0.30 22.25
N ARG A 124 -18.97 -0.79 22.83
CA ARG A 124 -20.33 -0.30 22.55
C ARG A 124 -20.57 1.11 23.09
N GLY A 125 -19.80 1.52 24.11
CA GLY A 125 -19.86 2.87 24.67
C GLY A 125 -19.05 3.90 23.88
N MET A 126 -18.36 3.51 22.81
CA MET A 126 -17.60 4.45 21.95
C MET A 126 -18.51 5.30 21.04
N MET A 127 -19.71 4.82 20.74
CA MET A 127 -20.62 5.46 19.80
C MET A 127 -21.01 6.88 20.24
N GLY A 128 -20.73 7.87 19.38
CA GLY A 128 -21.03 9.27 19.64
C GLY A 128 -20.11 9.94 20.67
N VAL A 129 -19.04 9.28 21.12
CA VAL A 129 -18.04 9.86 22.04
C VAL A 129 -16.92 10.52 21.26
N PRO A 130 -16.83 11.87 21.26
CA PRO A 130 -15.78 12.57 20.54
C PRO A 130 -14.39 12.26 21.10
N GLY A 131 -13.39 12.15 20.21
CA GLY A 131 -12.00 12.10 20.60
C GLY A 131 -11.40 10.70 20.76
N ILE A 132 -12.16 9.61 20.75
CA ILE A 132 -11.63 8.24 20.86
C ILE A 132 -10.60 7.97 19.75
N ALA A 133 -10.93 8.26 18.50
CA ALA A 133 -10.00 8.08 17.38
C ALA A 133 -8.72 8.93 17.55
N ALA A 134 -8.84 10.18 17.98
CA ALA A 134 -7.70 11.06 18.19
C ALA A 134 -6.75 10.49 19.26
N ARG A 135 -7.28 10.03 20.38
CA ARG A 135 -6.52 9.43 21.48
C ARG A 135 -5.90 8.10 21.07
N THR A 136 -6.64 7.25 20.35
CA THR A 136 -6.14 6.00 19.79
C THR A 136 -4.88 6.25 18.96
N PHE A 137 -4.95 7.15 17.97
CA PHE A 137 -3.79 7.38 17.11
C PHE A 137 -2.68 8.21 17.77
N ALA A 138 -2.98 9.05 18.77
CA ALA A 138 -1.97 9.71 19.58
C ALA A 138 -1.16 8.69 20.40
N ALA A 139 -1.82 7.71 21.03
CA ALA A 139 -1.16 6.62 21.75
C ALA A 139 -0.26 5.78 20.82
N VAL A 140 -0.73 5.43 19.62
CA VAL A 140 0.09 4.72 18.62
C VAL A 140 1.30 5.55 18.20
N ALA A 141 1.10 6.83 17.92
CA ALA A 141 2.17 7.75 17.49
C ALA A 141 3.24 7.95 18.58
N SER A 142 2.85 7.97 19.87
CA SER A 142 3.80 8.09 20.99
C SER A 142 4.79 6.92 21.04
N GLN A 143 4.42 5.75 20.51
CA GLN A 143 5.28 4.58 20.39
C GLN A 143 6.19 4.59 19.15
N GLY A 144 6.14 5.65 18.32
CA GLY A 144 6.89 5.75 17.07
C GLY A 144 6.44 4.74 16.02
N THR A 145 5.23 4.18 16.15
CA THR A 145 4.69 3.16 15.25
C THR A 145 3.96 3.80 14.07
N ASN A 146 4.25 3.32 12.86
CA ASN A 146 3.55 3.73 11.66
C ASN A 146 2.27 2.90 11.46
N VAL A 147 1.15 3.56 11.19
CA VAL A 147 -0.11 2.92 10.81
C VAL A 147 -0.18 2.77 9.30
N LEU A 148 -0.32 1.53 8.82
CA LEU A 148 -0.34 1.24 7.38
C LEU A 148 -1.74 1.32 6.78
N MET A 149 -2.77 1.00 7.55
CA MET A 149 -4.15 1.00 7.11
C MET A 149 -5.07 1.29 8.28
N ILE A 150 -6.16 1.99 8.05
CA ILE A 150 -7.21 2.27 9.04
C ILE A 150 -8.54 1.82 8.44
N SER A 151 -9.34 1.13 9.25
CA SER A 151 -10.72 0.77 8.95
C SER A 151 -11.59 1.01 10.18
N GLN A 152 -12.70 1.70 10.00
CA GLN A 152 -13.66 1.97 11.07
C GLN A 152 -15.05 1.52 10.64
N ALA A 153 -15.73 0.77 11.50
CA ALA A 153 -17.11 0.39 11.26
C ALA A 153 -18.05 1.60 11.34
N SER A 154 -19.10 1.62 10.52
CA SER A 154 -20.08 2.71 10.47
C SER A 154 -20.81 2.94 11.79
N SER A 155 -20.86 1.92 12.65
CA SER A 155 -21.44 2.00 14.00
C SER A 155 -20.58 2.70 15.04
N GLU A 156 -19.35 3.14 14.68
CA GLU A 156 -18.35 3.72 15.59
C GLU A 156 -18.00 2.83 16.78
N GLN A 157 -18.37 1.53 16.75
CA GLN A 157 -18.12 0.60 17.84
C GLN A 157 -16.75 -0.07 17.79
N SER A 158 -16.03 0.11 16.68
CA SER A 158 -14.67 -0.39 16.56
C SER A 158 -13.82 0.49 15.64
N ILE A 159 -12.56 0.67 16.03
CA ILE A 159 -11.51 1.27 15.21
C ILE A 159 -10.45 0.20 15.02
N CYS A 160 -10.25 -0.23 13.77
CA CYS A 160 -9.24 -1.21 13.40
C CYS A 160 -8.13 -0.51 12.62
N PHE A 161 -6.89 -0.88 12.90
CA PHE A 161 -5.75 -0.37 12.13
C PHE A 161 -4.64 -1.42 12.06
N VAL A 162 -3.85 -1.35 11.00
CA VAL A 162 -2.80 -2.32 10.72
C VAL A 162 -1.43 -1.70 10.97
N ILE A 163 -0.59 -2.42 11.73
CA ILE A 163 0.76 -2.03 12.11
C ILE A 163 1.74 -3.21 11.91
N PRO A 164 3.07 -2.97 11.91
CA PRO A 164 4.05 -4.05 11.96
C PRO A 164 3.85 -4.91 13.22
N THR A 165 3.89 -6.23 13.07
CA THR A 165 3.69 -7.19 14.18
C THR A 165 4.65 -6.94 15.35
N VAL A 166 5.89 -6.51 15.06
CA VAL A 166 6.90 -6.22 16.08
C VAL A 166 6.52 -5.10 17.04
N ASP A 167 5.56 -4.26 16.67
CA ASP A 167 5.13 -3.10 17.46
C ASP A 167 3.87 -3.38 18.29
N VAL A 168 3.19 -4.51 18.10
CA VAL A 168 1.88 -4.82 18.69
C VAL A 168 1.89 -4.69 20.22
N ALA A 169 2.84 -5.35 20.89
CA ALA A 169 2.86 -5.39 22.35
C ALA A 169 2.97 -3.99 22.98
N LYS A 170 3.85 -3.13 22.46
CA LYS A 170 4.01 -1.77 22.97
C LYS A 170 2.80 -0.87 22.68
N VAL A 171 2.17 -1.08 21.51
CA VAL A 171 0.99 -0.31 21.09
C VAL A 171 -0.22 -0.69 21.92
N ILE A 172 -0.47 -1.99 22.17
CA ILE A 172 -1.57 -2.44 23.03
C ILE A 172 -1.40 -1.86 24.45
N ALA A 173 -0.22 -1.99 25.03
CA ALA A 173 0.05 -1.46 26.37
C ALA A 173 -0.21 0.07 26.46
N ALA A 174 0.23 0.83 25.46
CA ALA A 174 -0.01 2.28 25.40
C ALA A 174 -1.50 2.62 25.22
N LEU A 175 -2.24 1.83 24.46
CA LEU A 175 -3.68 2.01 24.29
C LEU A 175 -4.46 1.67 25.57
N GLU A 176 -4.11 0.59 26.25
CA GLU A 176 -4.73 0.21 27.52
C GLU A 176 -4.48 1.25 28.61
N GLU A 177 -3.28 1.83 28.67
CA GLU A 177 -2.95 2.94 29.57
C GLU A 177 -3.76 4.19 29.23
N GLU A 178 -3.77 4.61 27.97
CA GLU A 178 -4.48 5.81 27.48
C GLU A 178 -6.00 5.70 27.69
N MET A 179 -6.57 4.48 27.53
CA MET A 179 -7.99 4.20 27.60
C MET A 179 -8.40 3.54 28.93
N ALA A 180 -7.57 3.62 29.97
CA ALA A 180 -7.79 2.91 31.24
C ALA A 180 -9.15 3.28 31.90
N LEU A 181 -9.58 4.52 31.78
CA LEU A 181 -10.86 4.98 32.35
C LEU A 181 -12.05 4.40 31.60
N GLU A 182 -11.99 4.41 30.27
CA GLU A 182 -13.04 3.88 29.40
C GLU A 182 -13.15 2.35 29.51
N LEU A 183 -12.01 1.67 29.66
CA LEU A 183 -11.97 0.22 29.94
C LEU A 183 -12.59 -0.10 31.30
N ALA A 184 -12.27 0.69 32.34
CA ALA A 184 -12.84 0.50 33.68
C ALA A 184 -14.36 0.75 33.72
N ARG A 185 -14.86 1.71 32.91
CA ARG A 185 -16.28 2.04 32.79
C ARG A 185 -17.03 1.15 31.82
N ARG A 186 -16.33 0.30 31.06
CA ARG A 186 -16.86 -0.51 29.94
C ARG A 186 -17.47 0.30 28.80
N ASP A 187 -16.97 1.52 28.61
CA ASP A 187 -17.22 2.30 27.39
C ASP A 187 -16.42 1.72 26.23
N ILE A 188 -15.19 1.25 26.52
CA ILE A 188 -14.38 0.37 25.67
C ILE A 188 -14.43 -1.03 26.28
N ASP A 189 -14.82 -2.03 25.51
CA ASP A 189 -14.92 -3.42 25.95
C ASP A 189 -13.53 -4.07 26.00
N ARG A 190 -12.69 -3.81 25.01
CA ARG A 190 -11.32 -4.36 24.90
C ARG A 190 -10.45 -3.67 23.86
N VAL A 191 -9.13 -3.82 24.03
CA VAL A 191 -8.11 -3.62 23.01
C VAL A 191 -7.49 -4.99 22.70
N TRP A 192 -7.41 -5.36 21.43
CA TRP A 192 -6.88 -6.67 21.03
C TRP A 192 -6.19 -6.63 19.68
N SER A 193 -5.41 -7.66 19.34
CA SER A 193 -4.79 -7.81 18.03
C SER A 193 -5.17 -9.11 17.35
N MET A 194 -5.13 -9.09 16.03
CA MET A 194 -5.15 -10.25 15.15
C MET A 194 -3.82 -10.28 14.41
N ASP A 195 -3.03 -11.31 14.66
CA ASP A 195 -1.74 -11.52 14.04
C ASP A 195 -1.87 -12.31 12.73
N ASP A 196 -0.75 -12.58 12.08
CA ASP A 196 -0.67 -13.39 10.85
C ASP A 196 -1.60 -12.89 9.74
N ILE A 197 -1.68 -11.58 9.55
CA ILE A 197 -2.38 -10.95 8.44
C ILE A 197 -1.41 -10.39 7.40
N VAL A 198 -1.95 -10.18 6.20
CA VAL A 198 -1.26 -9.53 5.10
C VAL A 198 -2.17 -8.47 4.47
N ILE A 199 -1.59 -7.35 4.03
CA ILE A 199 -2.30 -6.42 3.15
C ILE A 199 -1.96 -6.81 1.71
N VAL A 200 -2.98 -7.14 0.91
CA VAL A 200 -2.87 -7.28 -0.54
C VAL A 200 -3.49 -6.06 -1.18
N SER A 201 -2.75 -5.39 -2.06
CA SER A 201 -3.21 -4.15 -2.71
C SER A 201 -3.16 -4.27 -4.22
N ALA A 202 -4.27 -3.90 -4.86
CA ALA A 202 -4.37 -3.68 -6.30
C ALA A 202 -4.16 -2.19 -6.57
N VAL A 203 -3.24 -1.86 -7.49
CA VAL A 203 -2.84 -0.47 -7.79
C VAL A 203 -3.00 -0.17 -9.27
N GLY A 204 -3.62 0.96 -9.59
CA GLY A 204 -3.76 1.46 -10.95
C GLY A 204 -4.62 2.72 -11.02
N ALA A 205 -4.13 3.78 -11.65
CA ALA A 205 -4.87 5.03 -11.83
C ALA A 205 -6.13 4.86 -12.70
N GLY A 206 -6.18 3.83 -13.55
CA GLY A 206 -7.35 3.50 -14.36
C GLY A 206 -8.55 3.03 -13.57
N MET A 207 -8.39 2.68 -12.29
CA MET A 207 -9.51 2.30 -11.42
C MET A 207 -10.41 3.48 -11.06
N ARG A 208 -9.84 4.70 -11.07
CA ARG A 208 -10.53 5.91 -10.64
C ARG A 208 -11.81 6.14 -11.44
N GLY A 209 -12.93 6.30 -10.74
CA GLY A 209 -14.24 6.54 -11.33
C GLY A 209 -14.76 5.40 -12.21
N THR A 210 -14.15 4.21 -12.18
CA THR A 210 -14.55 3.08 -13.02
C THR A 210 -15.35 2.08 -12.20
N PRO A 211 -16.66 1.88 -12.52
CA PRO A 211 -17.49 0.88 -11.86
C PRO A 211 -16.97 -0.55 -12.08
N GLY A 212 -17.16 -1.41 -11.07
CA GLY A 212 -16.94 -2.85 -11.19
C GLY A 212 -15.52 -3.34 -10.84
N VAL A 213 -14.53 -2.46 -10.68
CA VAL A 213 -13.16 -2.87 -10.32
C VAL A 213 -13.12 -3.63 -8.99
N ALA A 214 -13.75 -3.09 -7.94
CA ALA A 214 -13.82 -3.77 -6.65
C ALA A 214 -14.53 -5.12 -6.75
N ALA A 215 -15.61 -5.22 -7.55
CA ALA A 215 -16.33 -6.47 -7.76
C ALA A 215 -15.42 -7.56 -8.36
N ARG A 216 -14.58 -7.23 -9.34
CA ARG A 216 -13.59 -8.16 -9.93
C ARG A 216 -12.61 -8.68 -8.86
N LEU A 217 -12.09 -7.79 -7.99
CA LEU A 217 -11.18 -8.18 -6.90
C LEU A 217 -11.86 -9.15 -5.93
N PHE A 218 -13.09 -8.84 -5.49
CA PHE A 218 -13.82 -9.71 -4.58
C PHE A 218 -14.23 -11.02 -5.23
N THR A 219 -14.60 -11.03 -6.52
CA THR A 219 -14.88 -12.24 -7.27
C THR A 219 -13.64 -13.14 -7.34
N ALA A 220 -12.47 -12.59 -7.63
CA ALA A 220 -11.21 -13.34 -7.65
C ALA A 220 -10.93 -14.02 -6.30
N LEU A 221 -11.09 -13.30 -5.19
CA LEU A 221 -10.87 -13.86 -3.85
C LEU A 221 -11.95 -14.88 -3.46
N SER A 222 -13.21 -14.59 -3.76
CA SER A 222 -14.34 -15.49 -3.50
C SER A 222 -14.19 -16.83 -4.23
N SER A 223 -13.79 -16.79 -5.50
CA SER A 223 -13.53 -18.00 -6.30
C SER A 223 -12.41 -18.86 -5.73
N ALA A 224 -11.48 -18.26 -4.99
CA ALA A 224 -10.39 -18.94 -4.29
C ALA A 224 -10.73 -19.29 -2.83
N HIS A 225 -11.97 -19.04 -2.37
CA HIS A 225 -12.39 -19.20 -0.99
C HIS A 225 -11.54 -18.42 0.02
N ILE A 226 -11.09 -17.22 -0.34
CA ILE A 226 -10.29 -16.34 0.51
C ILE A 226 -11.21 -15.31 1.17
N ASN A 227 -11.21 -15.28 2.51
CA ASN A 227 -11.97 -14.30 3.28
C ASN A 227 -11.24 -12.95 3.34
N VAL A 228 -11.98 -11.85 3.22
CA VAL A 228 -11.47 -10.49 3.41
C VAL A 228 -11.85 -10.01 4.81
N ILE A 229 -10.84 -9.69 5.62
CA ILE A 229 -10.99 -9.29 7.02
C ILE A 229 -11.31 -7.79 7.13
N ALA A 230 -10.60 -6.96 6.35
CA ALA A 230 -10.80 -5.51 6.30
C ALA A 230 -10.48 -4.96 4.90
N ILE A 231 -11.01 -3.80 4.59
CA ILE A 231 -10.89 -3.15 3.29
C ILE A 231 -10.57 -1.68 3.52
N ALA A 232 -9.66 -1.14 2.72
CA ALA A 232 -9.46 0.31 2.61
C ALA A 232 -9.28 0.72 1.15
N GLN A 233 -9.91 1.84 0.80
CA GLN A 233 -9.72 2.54 -0.45
C GLN A 233 -9.56 4.03 -0.15
N GLY A 234 -8.45 4.62 -0.58
CA GLY A 234 -8.22 6.05 -0.42
C GLY A 234 -9.03 6.89 -1.40
N SER A 235 -9.17 8.18 -1.13
CA SER A 235 -9.88 9.13 -2.00
C SER A 235 -9.19 9.34 -3.37
N SER A 236 -7.95 8.90 -3.54
CA SER A 236 -7.26 8.85 -4.82
C SER A 236 -7.86 7.85 -5.79
N GLU A 237 -8.56 6.82 -5.25
CA GLU A 237 -9.07 5.66 -5.98
C GLU A 237 -8.00 4.92 -6.82
N CYS A 238 -6.71 5.17 -6.54
CA CYS A 238 -5.60 4.55 -7.25
C CYS A 238 -5.18 3.20 -6.65
N SER A 239 -5.70 2.85 -5.48
CA SER A 239 -5.45 1.56 -4.81
C SER A 239 -6.67 1.06 -4.06
N ILE A 240 -6.82 -0.26 -4.03
CA ILE A 240 -7.74 -0.98 -3.14
C ILE A 240 -6.92 -1.97 -2.34
N SER A 241 -6.95 -1.84 -1.02
CA SER A 241 -6.20 -2.65 -0.08
C SER A 241 -7.12 -3.58 0.70
N LEU A 242 -6.76 -4.84 0.75
CA LEU A 242 -7.52 -5.92 1.36
C LEU A 242 -6.68 -6.59 2.41
N VAL A 243 -7.18 -6.70 3.63
CA VAL A 243 -6.55 -7.48 4.71
C VAL A 243 -7.09 -8.90 4.64
N ILE A 244 -6.19 -9.86 4.57
CA ILE A 244 -6.51 -11.29 4.54
C ILE A 244 -5.55 -12.08 5.45
N ASP A 245 -5.83 -13.35 5.67
CA ASP A 245 -4.93 -14.28 6.35
C ASP A 245 -3.60 -14.43 5.59
N ALA A 246 -2.46 -14.38 6.30
CA ALA A 246 -1.14 -14.40 5.70
C ALA A 246 -0.83 -15.72 4.98
N GLY A 247 -1.40 -16.84 5.44
CA GLY A 247 -1.26 -18.15 4.79
C GLY A 247 -1.89 -18.20 3.38
N GLN A 248 -2.81 -17.28 3.08
CA GLN A 248 -3.51 -17.20 1.79
C GLN A 248 -2.91 -16.15 0.84
N ALA A 249 -1.88 -15.40 1.27
CA ALA A 249 -1.32 -14.27 0.53
C ALA A 249 -0.89 -14.61 -0.91
N THR A 250 -0.13 -15.68 -1.08
CA THR A 250 0.36 -16.11 -2.40
C THR A 250 -0.79 -16.44 -3.35
N GLN A 251 -1.80 -17.14 -2.85
CA GLN A 251 -2.97 -17.51 -3.63
C GLN A 251 -3.78 -16.26 -4.01
N ALA A 252 -3.99 -15.34 -3.07
CA ALA A 252 -4.72 -14.09 -3.30
C ALA A 252 -4.05 -13.24 -4.39
N VAL A 253 -2.74 -13.02 -4.29
CA VAL A 253 -2.00 -12.25 -5.30
C VAL A 253 -2.13 -12.87 -6.68
N ARG A 254 -2.00 -14.21 -6.81
CA ARG A 254 -2.15 -14.92 -8.09
C ARG A 254 -3.55 -14.78 -8.66
N GLN A 255 -4.58 -14.96 -7.85
CA GLN A 255 -5.98 -14.90 -8.30
C GLN A 255 -6.36 -13.48 -8.74
N ILE A 256 -6.02 -12.47 -7.92
CA ILE A 256 -6.27 -11.08 -8.28
C ILE A 256 -5.51 -10.73 -9.57
N HIS A 257 -4.21 -11.06 -9.66
CA HIS A 257 -3.41 -10.77 -10.84
C HIS A 257 -3.99 -11.41 -12.11
N SER A 258 -4.38 -12.68 -12.04
CA SER A 258 -5.00 -13.38 -13.16
C SER A 258 -6.29 -12.70 -13.62
N GLU A 259 -7.16 -12.32 -12.68
CA GLU A 259 -8.47 -11.73 -12.97
C GLU A 259 -8.37 -10.31 -13.53
N VAL A 260 -7.50 -9.46 -12.94
CA VAL A 260 -7.54 -8.02 -13.25
C VAL A 260 -6.45 -7.57 -14.21
N ILE A 261 -5.39 -8.36 -14.43
CA ILE A 261 -4.28 -7.99 -15.30
C ILE A 261 -4.25 -8.84 -16.58
N ASN A 262 -4.54 -10.15 -16.51
CA ASN A 262 -4.48 -11.01 -17.68
C ASN A 262 -5.74 -10.96 -18.55
N HIS A 263 -6.92 -10.69 -17.98
CA HIS A 263 -8.16 -10.54 -18.74
C HIS A 263 -8.22 -9.27 -19.62
N GLU A 264 -7.35 -8.29 -19.40
CA GLU A 264 -7.30 -7.07 -20.24
C GLU A 264 -6.47 -7.25 -21.52
N SER A 265 -5.88 -8.43 -21.74
CA SER A 265 -5.04 -8.73 -22.90
C SER A 265 -5.75 -9.59 -23.94
N ALA A 266 -7.01 -9.90 -23.77
CA ALA A 266 -7.91 -10.58 -24.71
C ALA A 266 -8.97 -9.58 -25.18
#